data_b91563fa6b8738a56caeb285dc2b74c4
#
_entry.id   b91563fa6b8738a56caeb285dc2b74c4
#
_cell.length_a   1.000
_cell.length_b   1.000
_cell.length_c   1.000
_cell.angle_alpha   90.00
_cell.angle_beta   90.00
_cell.angle_gamma   90.00
#
_symmetry.space_group_name_H-M   'P 1'
#
loop_
_entity.id
_entity.type
_entity.pdbx_description
1 polymer ?
#
loop_
_entity_poly.entity_id
_entity_poly.type
_entity_poly.pdbx_seq_one_letter_code
_entity_poly.pdbx_strand_id
1 'polypeptide(L)'
;MKKETIGKIMTVGAATTAAAAVTYMTTKKIRQQQEDDVENAAENRDYGDQQVYFTGGGIGSMAGAAYLIRDCNFKGSNIHILEGMDILGGSNDGIGTPEKGFVCRGGRMLNEETYENFWDLFRSIPSLDHPDRDVTTEILNFDHAHPTHARARLVDKDGIIQDVFSMGFDNNDRMTMGKLLMTPEKELNYLTIEEWFKDTPHFFTTNFWYMWQTTFAFQKWSSLFEFKRYM
;
A
#
# COMPACT_ATOMS: atom_id res chain seq x y z
N MET A 1 21.40 -17.47 37.47
CA MET A 1 20.20 -16.63 37.38
C MET A 1 19.14 -17.27 38.26
N LYS A 2 18.63 -16.53 39.24
CA LYS A 2 17.68 -17.08 40.25
C LYS A 2 16.33 -17.33 39.58
N LYS A 3 15.66 -18.44 39.97
CA LYS A 3 14.30 -18.83 39.49
C LYS A 3 13.27 -17.69 39.53
N GLU A 4 13.43 -16.77 40.46
CA GLU A 4 12.60 -15.56 40.59
C GLU A 4 12.69 -14.56 39.42
N THR A 5 13.86 -14.45 38.81
CA THR A 5 14.08 -13.54 37.68
C THR A 5 13.44 -14.10 36.39
N ILE A 6 13.47 -15.42 36.21
CA ILE A 6 12.84 -16.12 35.10
C ILE A 6 11.30 -16.02 35.18
N GLY A 7 10.75 -16.17 36.40
CA GLY A 7 9.31 -16.00 36.63
C GLY A 7 8.80 -14.61 36.32
N LYS A 8 9.56 -13.53 36.66
CA LYS A 8 9.20 -12.15 36.35
C LYS A 8 9.29 -11.84 34.86
N ILE A 9 10.27 -12.41 34.14
CA ILE A 9 10.40 -12.23 32.70
C ILE A 9 9.24 -12.95 31.95
N MET A 10 8.86 -14.14 32.40
CA MET A 10 7.72 -14.85 31.80
C MET A 10 6.36 -14.15 32.07
N THR A 11 6.17 -13.56 33.25
CA THR A 11 4.94 -12.82 33.56
C THR A 11 4.83 -11.51 32.79
N VAL A 12 5.93 -10.80 32.57
CA VAL A 12 5.94 -9.58 31.75
C VAL A 12 5.69 -9.93 30.26
N GLY A 13 6.30 -11.00 29.75
CA GLY A 13 6.06 -11.45 28.36
C GLY A 13 4.62 -11.90 28.11
N ALA A 14 4.00 -12.60 29.07
CA ALA A 14 2.61 -13.02 28.97
C ALA A 14 1.62 -11.84 29.07
N ALA A 15 1.93 -10.83 29.90
CA ALA A 15 1.11 -9.64 30.02
C ALA A 15 1.16 -8.75 28.77
N THR A 16 2.32 -8.64 28.13
CA THR A 16 2.47 -7.87 26.86
C THR A 16 1.78 -8.53 25.69
N THR A 17 1.83 -9.88 25.58
CA THR A 17 1.10 -10.61 24.54
C THR A 17 -0.41 -10.56 24.76
N ALA A 18 -0.88 -10.65 26.00
CA ALA A 18 -2.29 -10.50 26.32
C ALA A 18 -2.81 -9.08 26.02
N ALA A 19 -2.05 -8.04 26.38
CA ALA A 19 -2.40 -6.66 26.08
C ALA A 19 -2.44 -6.40 24.56
N ALA A 20 -1.47 -6.90 23.80
CA ALA A 20 -1.45 -6.81 22.34
C ALA A 20 -2.65 -7.54 21.71
N ALA A 21 -3.00 -8.73 22.18
CA ALA A 21 -4.16 -9.47 21.69
C ALA A 21 -5.48 -8.73 22.01
N VAL A 22 -5.62 -8.16 23.21
CA VAL A 22 -6.80 -7.36 23.58
C VAL A 22 -6.90 -6.11 22.69
N THR A 23 -5.79 -5.39 22.48
CA THR A 23 -5.75 -4.24 21.61
C THR A 23 -6.15 -4.61 20.18
N TYR A 24 -5.59 -5.68 19.62
CA TYR A 24 -5.93 -6.18 18.29
C TYR A 24 -7.42 -6.53 18.18
N MET A 25 -7.97 -7.29 19.14
CA MET A 25 -9.39 -7.66 19.14
C MET A 25 -10.30 -6.44 19.28
N THR A 26 -9.91 -5.48 20.13
CA THR A 26 -10.67 -4.24 20.31
C THR A 26 -10.67 -3.40 19.03
N THR A 27 -9.51 -3.24 18.38
CA THR A 27 -9.40 -2.51 17.13
C THR A 27 -10.20 -3.19 16.02
N LYS A 28 -10.13 -4.53 15.93
CA LYS A 28 -10.93 -5.29 14.97
C LYS A 28 -12.43 -5.11 15.20
N LYS A 29 -12.86 -5.13 16.45
CA LYS A 29 -14.28 -4.95 16.81
C LYS A 29 -14.77 -3.54 16.53
N ILE A 30 -13.94 -2.50 16.79
CA ILE A 30 -14.26 -1.12 16.45
C ILE A 30 -14.37 -0.95 14.93
N ARG A 31 -13.43 -1.53 14.17
CA ARG A 31 -13.47 -1.49 12.71
C ARG A 31 -14.74 -2.16 12.15
N GLN A 32 -15.07 -3.35 12.64
CA GLN A 32 -16.29 -4.06 12.25
C GLN A 32 -17.55 -3.22 12.57
N GLN A 33 -17.61 -2.62 13.75
CA GLN A 33 -18.74 -1.75 14.12
C GLN A 33 -18.84 -0.52 13.22
N GLN A 34 -17.71 0.08 12.84
CA GLN A 34 -17.69 1.20 11.90
C GLN A 34 -18.15 0.79 10.50
N GLU A 35 -17.75 -0.41 10.04
CA GLU A 35 -18.19 -0.98 8.78
C GLU A 35 -19.70 -1.22 8.79
N ASP A 36 -20.22 -1.85 9.84
CA ASP A 36 -21.66 -2.08 10.04
C ASP A 36 -22.46 -0.78 10.12
N ASP A 37 -21.94 0.26 10.80
CA ASP A 37 -22.59 1.57 10.93
C ASP A 37 -22.62 2.30 9.57
N VAL A 38 -21.56 2.17 8.76
CA VAL A 38 -21.50 2.74 7.39
C VAL A 38 -22.48 2.02 6.47
N GLU A 39 -22.51 0.69 6.52
CA GLU A 39 -23.42 -0.13 5.71
C GLU A 39 -24.89 0.18 6.04
N ASN A 40 -25.25 0.20 7.32
CA ASN A 40 -26.59 0.58 7.77
C ASN A 40 -26.96 2.03 7.39
N ALA A 41 -25.99 2.94 7.45
CA ALA A 41 -26.22 4.33 7.04
C ALA A 41 -26.39 4.46 5.52
N ALA A 42 -25.72 3.62 4.73
CA ALA A 42 -25.82 3.61 3.28
C ALA A 42 -27.18 3.09 2.79
N GLU A 43 -27.68 2.01 3.39
CA GLU A 43 -28.98 1.42 3.03
C GLU A 43 -30.15 2.40 3.16
N ASN A 44 -30.06 3.37 4.07
CA ASN A 44 -31.11 4.34 4.36
C ASN A 44 -30.89 5.70 3.66
N ARG A 45 -29.85 5.86 2.84
CA ARG A 45 -29.62 7.12 2.13
C ARG A 45 -30.40 7.17 0.83
N ASP A 46 -31.21 8.22 0.67
CA ASP A 46 -31.80 8.59 -0.60
C ASP A 46 -31.07 9.81 -1.16
N TYR A 47 -30.40 9.62 -2.25
CA TYR A 47 -29.69 10.69 -2.96
C TYR A 47 -30.58 11.44 -3.97
N GLY A 48 -31.84 11.02 -4.11
CA GLY A 48 -32.80 11.65 -5.03
C GLY A 48 -32.27 11.69 -6.47
N ASP A 49 -32.26 12.89 -7.04
CA ASP A 49 -31.80 13.15 -8.42
C ASP A 49 -30.36 13.71 -8.47
N GLN A 50 -29.57 13.56 -7.38
CA GLN A 50 -28.18 13.99 -7.39
C GLN A 50 -27.38 13.27 -8.47
N GLN A 51 -26.54 14.03 -9.15
CA GLN A 51 -25.67 13.52 -10.22
C GLN A 51 -24.21 13.56 -9.76
N VAL A 52 -23.45 12.52 -10.08
CA VAL A 52 -22.03 12.43 -9.81
C VAL A 52 -21.26 12.39 -11.12
N TYR A 53 -20.22 13.19 -11.24
CA TYR A 53 -19.36 13.26 -12.41
C TYR A 53 -17.91 12.94 -12.02
N PHE A 54 -17.36 11.92 -12.66
CA PHE A 54 -15.93 11.60 -12.58
C PHE A 54 -15.24 12.09 -13.84
N THR A 55 -14.10 12.73 -13.70
CA THR A 55 -13.25 13.16 -14.83
C THR A 55 -12.12 12.17 -15.02
N GLY A 56 -12.06 11.56 -16.20
CA GLY A 56 -11.15 10.48 -16.57
C GLY A 56 -11.67 9.09 -16.22
N GLY A 57 -11.48 8.15 -17.13
CA GLY A 57 -11.91 6.74 -17.03
C GLY A 57 -10.86 5.81 -16.44
N GLY A 58 -9.98 6.31 -15.55
CA GLY A 58 -8.99 5.49 -14.86
C GLY A 58 -9.59 4.66 -13.73
N ILE A 59 -8.79 3.74 -13.17
CA ILE A 59 -9.23 2.82 -12.11
C ILE A 59 -9.83 3.55 -10.89
N GLY A 60 -9.32 4.73 -10.54
CA GLY A 60 -9.86 5.51 -9.41
C GLY A 60 -11.31 5.95 -9.62
N SER A 61 -11.65 6.43 -10.82
CA SER A 61 -13.02 6.83 -11.16
C SER A 61 -13.95 5.63 -11.26
N MET A 62 -13.49 4.55 -11.88
CA MET A 62 -14.29 3.32 -11.98
C MET A 62 -14.53 2.68 -10.62
N ALA A 63 -13.50 2.62 -9.76
CA ALA A 63 -13.63 2.14 -8.39
C ALA A 63 -14.58 3.01 -7.57
N GLY A 64 -14.44 4.33 -7.65
CA GLY A 64 -15.33 5.26 -6.98
C GLY A 64 -16.79 5.09 -7.38
N ALA A 65 -17.05 4.90 -8.68
CA ALA A 65 -18.40 4.61 -9.18
C ALA A 65 -18.94 3.27 -8.65
N ALA A 66 -18.10 2.22 -8.63
CA ALA A 66 -18.47 0.91 -8.11
C ALA A 66 -18.82 0.98 -6.60
N TYR A 67 -17.99 1.65 -5.80
CA TYR A 67 -18.26 1.86 -4.38
C TYR A 67 -19.53 2.67 -4.11
N LEU A 68 -19.78 3.73 -4.89
CA LEU A 68 -21.03 4.49 -4.77
C LEU A 68 -22.28 3.64 -5.01
N ILE A 69 -22.20 2.72 -5.98
CA ILE A 69 -23.32 1.81 -6.27
C ILE A 69 -23.44 0.75 -5.19
N ARG A 70 -22.33 0.06 -4.89
CA ARG A 70 -22.30 -1.11 -4.00
C ARG A 70 -22.55 -0.74 -2.54
N ASP A 71 -21.82 0.27 -2.05
CA ASP A 71 -21.73 0.56 -0.62
C ASP A 71 -22.54 1.79 -0.20
N CYS A 72 -22.92 2.63 -1.15
CA CYS A 72 -23.72 3.83 -0.87
C CYS A 72 -25.13 3.74 -1.43
N ASN A 73 -25.53 2.67 -2.10
CA ASN A 73 -26.82 2.51 -2.77
C ASN A 73 -27.16 3.69 -3.74
N PHE A 74 -26.11 4.23 -4.39
CA PHE A 74 -26.29 5.32 -5.35
C PHE A 74 -26.79 4.77 -6.68
N LYS A 75 -27.72 5.47 -7.33
CA LYS A 75 -28.26 5.03 -8.63
C LYS A 75 -27.18 5.13 -9.71
N GLY A 76 -26.82 4.02 -10.33
CA GLY A 76 -25.80 3.97 -11.40
C GLY A 76 -26.16 4.88 -12.59
N SER A 77 -27.45 5.08 -12.89
CA SER A 77 -27.92 6.03 -13.91
C SER A 77 -27.56 7.49 -13.64
N ASN A 78 -27.21 7.82 -12.42
CA ASN A 78 -26.84 9.16 -11.98
C ASN A 78 -25.32 9.34 -11.86
N ILE A 79 -24.55 8.34 -12.28
CA ILE A 79 -23.08 8.38 -12.26
C ILE A 79 -22.57 8.51 -13.68
N HIS A 80 -21.75 9.52 -13.92
CA HIS A 80 -21.19 9.85 -15.23
C HIS A 80 -19.67 9.83 -15.17
N ILE A 81 -19.04 9.00 -16.00
CA ILE A 81 -17.57 8.98 -16.16
C ILE A 81 -17.27 9.63 -17.50
N LEU A 82 -16.56 10.76 -17.44
CA LEU A 82 -16.17 11.54 -18.61
C LEU A 82 -14.74 11.18 -19.00
N GLU A 83 -14.58 10.49 -20.11
CA GLU A 83 -13.28 10.09 -20.67
C GLU A 83 -13.09 10.74 -22.04
N GLY A 84 -11.89 11.26 -22.27
CA GLY A 84 -11.53 11.92 -23.54
C GLY A 84 -10.95 10.97 -24.60
N MET A 85 -10.63 9.73 -24.22
CA MET A 85 -10.12 8.69 -25.11
C MET A 85 -11.16 7.59 -25.33
N ASP A 86 -11.02 6.87 -26.43
CA ASP A 86 -11.91 5.75 -26.77
C ASP A 86 -11.65 4.48 -25.93
N ILE A 87 -10.69 4.52 -24.98
CA ILE A 87 -10.34 3.40 -24.14
C ILE A 87 -10.36 3.83 -22.66
N LEU A 88 -10.95 2.98 -21.81
CA LEU A 88 -10.93 3.12 -20.37
C LEU A 88 -9.68 2.46 -19.77
N GLY A 89 -9.39 2.78 -18.50
CA GLY A 89 -8.28 2.17 -17.75
C GLY A 89 -7.20 3.17 -17.34
N GLY A 90 -7.10 4.32 -18.03
CA GLY A 90 -6.09 5.33 -17.74
C GLY A 90 -4.67 4.76 -17.86
N SER A 91 -3.84 4.86 -16.82
CA SER A 91 -2.48 4.30 -16.83
C SER A 91 -2.43 2.77 -16.77
N ASN A 92 -3.56 2.11 -16.54
CA ASN A 92 -3.68 0.64 -16.53
C ASN A 92 -4.28 0.09 -17.82
N ASP A 93 -4.43 0.91 -18.85
CA ASP A 93 -4.88 0.45 -20.15
C ASP A 93 -3.87 -0.51 -20.78
N GLY A 94 -4.36 -1.36 -21.65
CA GLY A 94 -3.55 -2.30 -22.41
C GLY A 94 -4.18 -2.58 -23.77
N ILE A 95 -3.37 -3.03 -24.70
CA ILE A 95 -3.79 -3.41 -26.03
C ILE A 95 -3.10 -4.70 -26.45
N GLY A 96 -3.78 -5.56 -27.17
CA GLY A 96 -3.18 -6.78 -27.71
C GLY A 96 -4.19 -7.87 -27.93
N THR A 97 -3.66 -9.00 -28.41
CA THR A 97 -4.39 -10.27 -28.55
C THR A 97 -3.49 -11.41 -28.11
N PRO A 98 -4.05 -12.60 -27.80
CA PRO A 98 -3.23 -13.76 -27.47
C PRO A 98 -2.18 -14.10 -28.54
N GLU A 99 -2.50 -13.91 -29.82
CA GLU A 99 -1.63 -14.25 -30.95
C GLU A 99 -0.49 -13.24 -31.16
N LYS A 100 -0.72 -11.96 -30.82
CA LYS A 100 0.24 -10.86 -31.03
C LYS A 100 0.95 -10.45 -29.75
N GLY A 101 0.51 -10.98 -28.60
CA GLY A 101 0.93 -10.54 -27.29
C GLY A 101 0.20 -9.26 -26.85
N PHE A 102 0.45 -8.86 -25.61
CA PHE A 102 -0.16 -7.70 -24.98
C PHE A 102 0.87 -6.62 -24.71
N VAL A 103 0.47 -5.37 -24.90
CA VAL A 103 1.26 -4.19 -24.56
C VAL A 103 0.51 -3.41 -23.49
N CYS A 104 1.21 -3.09 -22.40
CA CYS A 104 0.71 -2.24 -21.32
C CYS A 104 1.68 -1.07 -21.08
N ARG A 105 1.21 0.01 -20.46
CA ARG A 105 2.03 1.21 -20.19
C ARG A 105 3.14 0.97 -19.18
N GLY A 106 3.03 -0.06 -18.37
CA GLY A 106 4.06 -0.44 -17.40
C GLY A 106 3.58 -1.58 -16.53
N GLY A 107 4.55 -2.29 -15.94
CA GLY A 107 4.27 -3.32 -14.94
C GLY A 107 3.61 -2.72 -13.70
N ARG A 108 2.78 -3.51 -13.05
CA ARG A 108 2.22 -3.21 -11.74
C ARG A 108 2.53 -4.38 -10.81
N MET A 109 3.14 -4.07 -9.68
CA MET A 109 3.29 -5.05 -8.61
C MET A 109 2.15 -4.83 -7.62
N LEU A 110 1.43 -5.89 -7.33
CA LEU A 110 0.39 -5.90 -6.31
C LEU A 110 0.95 -6.56 -5.05
N ASN A 111 0.57 -6.04 -3.90
CA ASN A 111 0.97 -6.57 -2.61
C ASN A 111 -0.27 -7.15 -1.91
N GLU A 112 -0.23 -8.44 -1.61
CA GLU A 112 -1.36 -9.17 -1.03
C GLU A 112 -1.71 -8.65 0.37
N GLU A 113 -0.70 -8.21 1.15
CA GLU A 113 -0.89 -7.79 2.52
C GLU A 113 -1.41 -6.36 2.67
N THR A 114 -1.31 -5.52 1.65
CA THR A 114 -1.56 -4.08 1.80
C THR A 114 -2.65 -3.57 0.89
N TYR A 115 -2.82 -3.80 -0.28
CA TYR A 115 -3.80 -3.19 -1.19
C TYR A 115 -5.27 -3.49 -0.83
N GLU A 116 -5.68 -3.21 0.41
CA GLU A 116 -6.97 -3.60 0.99
C GLU A 116 -8.16 -3.20 0.10
N ASN A 117 -8.23 -1.93 -0.32
CA ASN A 117 -9.33 -1.44 -1.16
C ASN A 117 -9.34 -2.11 -2.55
N PHE A 118 -8.16 -2.41 -3.09
CA PHE A 118 -8.05 -3.11 -4.36
C PHE A 118 -8.64 -4.51 -4.25
N TRP A 119 -8.19 -5.28 -3.28
CA TRP A 119 -8.66 -6.66 -3.07
C TRP A 119 -10.14 -6.72 -2.71
N ASP A 120 -10.64 -5.74 -1.92
CA ASP A 120 -12.06 -5.64 -1.59
C ASP A 120 -12.91 -5.41 -2.84
N LEU A 121 -12.54 -4.42 -3.66
CA LEU A 121 -13.25 -4.13 -4.91
C LEU A 121 -13.28 -5.35 -5.82
N PHE A 122 -12.12 -5.96 -6.07
CA PHE A 122 -12.00 -7.05 -7.04
C PHE A 122 -12.64 -8.36 -6.58
N ARG A 123 -12.88 -8.56 -5.26
CA ARG A 123 -13.74 -9.64 -4.75
C ARG A 123 -15.19 -9.49 -5.15
N SER A 124 -15.66 -8.28 -5.37
CA SER A 124 -17.04 -8.03 -5.79
C SER A 124 -17.25 -8.12 -7.30
N ILE A 125 -16.17 -8.31 -8.08
CA ILE A 125 -16.20 -8.37 -9.54
C ILE A 125 -16.00 -9.82 -9.98
N PRO A 126 -16.99 -10.43 -10.69
CA PRO A 126 -16.82 -11.78 -11.22
C PRO A 126 -15.75 -11.80 -12.33
N SER A 127 -14.96 -12.86 -12.39
CA SER A 127 -14.04 -13.10 -13.50
C SER A 127 -14.79 -13.28 -14.80
N LEU A 128 -14.24 -12.75 -15.89
CA LEU A 128 -14.80 -12.93 -17.24
C LEU A 128 -14.54 -14.35 -17.79
N ASP A 129 -13.37 -14.89 -17.47
CA ASP A 129 -12.95 -16.22 -17.96
C ASP A 129 -13.44 -17.35 -17.06
N HIS A 130 -13.65 -17.06 -15.78
CA HIS A 130 -14.05 -18.02 -14.75
C HIS A 130 -15.23 -17.47 -13.93
N PRO A 131 -16.49 -17.56 -14.45
CA PRO A 131 -17.65 -16.97 -13.77
C PRO A 131 -17.97 -17.55 -12.37
N ASP A 132 -17.34 -18.67 -12.02
CA ASP A 132 -17.45 -19.34 -10.72
C ASP A 132 -16.60 -18.70 -9.61
N ARG A 133 -15.79 -17.70 -9.93
CA ARG A 133 -14.90 -17.00 -9.00
C ARG A 133 -14.82 -15.51 -9.27
N ASP A 134 -14.33 -14.77 -8.28
CA ASP A 134 -14.04 -13.34 -8.39
C ASP A 134 -12.62 -13.08 -8.94
N VAL A 135 -12.39 -11.85 -9.39
CA VAL A 135 -11.10 -11.43 -9.98
C VAL A 135 -9.96 -11.50 -8.97
N THR A 136 -10.19 -11.21 -7.67
CA THR A 136 -9.16 -11.36 -6.63
C THR A 136 -8.68 -12.80 -6.56
N THR A 137 -9.61 -13.74 -6.49
CA THR A 137 -9.31 -15.18 -6.45
C THR A 137 -8.55 -15.63 -7.70
N GLU A 138 -8.92 -15.12 -8.87
CA GLU A 138 -8.22 -15.41 -10.12
C GLU A 138 -6.78 -14.92 -10.11
N ILE A 139 -6.56 -13.66 -9.75
CA ILE A 139 -5.20 -13.06 -9.68
C ILE A 139 -4.32 -13.82 -8.68
N LEU A 140 -4.78 -14.04 -7.46
CA LEU A 140 -4.00 -14.70 -6.43
C LEU A 140 -3.66 -16.16 -6.81
N ASN A 141 -4.61 -16.88 -7.40
CA ASN A 141 -4.35 -18.24 -7.88
C ASN A 141 -3.29 -18.27 -8.99
N PHE A 142 -3.33 -17.28 -9.90
CA PHE A 142 -2.32 -17.14 -10.95
C PHE A 142 -0.95 -16.84 -10.34
N ASP A 143 -0.84 -15.88 -9.43
CA ASP A 143 0.43 -15.47 -8.82
C ASP A 143 1.05 -16.61 -8.01
N HIS A 144 0.25 -17.37 -7.27
CA HIS A 144 0.72 -18.53 -6.51
C HIS A 144 1.20 -19.67 -7.42
N ALA A 145 0.55 -19.85 -8.58
CA ALA A 145 0.95 -20.84 -9.56
C ALA A 145 2.21 -20.43 -10.38
N HIS A 146 2.45 -19.12 -10.50
CA HIS A 146 3.51 -18.56 -11.33
C HIS A 146 4.40 -17.57 -10.57
N PRO A 147 5.10 -17.98 -9.50
CA PRO A 147 5.98 -17.09 -8.74
C PRO A 147 7.08 -16.51 -9.63
N THR A 148 7.31 -15.21 -9.52
CA THR A 148 8.20 -14.47 -10.44
C THR A 148 9.68 -14.78 -10.27
N HIS A 149 10.14 -15.28 -9.12
CA HIS A 149 11.55 -15.51 -8.80
C HIS A 149 12.47 -14.33 -9.15
N ALA A 150 11.94 -13.10 -9.10
CA ALA A 150 12.72 -11.92 -9.43
C ALA A 150 13.94 -11.77 -8.53
N ARG A 151 15.11 -11.42 -9.12
CA ARG A 151 16.36 -11.19 -8.40
C ARG A 151 16.83 -9.77 -8.65
N ALA A 152 16.33 -8.82 -7.83
CA ALA A 152 16.84 -7.45 -7.86
C ALA A 152 18.32 -7.39 -7.46
N ARG A 153 19.07 -6.46 -8.04
CA ARG A 153 20.48 -6.18 -7.73
C ARG A 153 20.65 -4.67 -7.57
N LEU A 154 21.35 -4.28 -6.52
CA LEU A 154 21.92 -2.93 -6.43
C LEU A 154 23.31 -2.97 -7.06
N VAL A 155 23.50 -2.16 -8.09
CA VAL A 155 24.76 -2.09 -8.83
C VAL A 155 25.30 -0.68 -8.72
N ASP A 156 26.57 -0.53 -8.36
CA ASP A 156 27.20 0.79 -8.26
C ASP A 156 27.62 1.34 -9.65
N LYS A 157 28.17 2.56 -9.65
CA LYS A 157 28.62 3.25 -10.86
C LYS A 157 29.72 2.50 -11.65
N ASP A 158 30.43 1.58 -11.00
CA ASP A 158 31.52 0.80 -11.60
C ASP A 158 31.02 -0.60 -12.05
N GLY A 159 29.71 -0.86 -11.94
CA GLY A 159 29.09 -2.12 -12.35
C GLY A 159 29.21 -3.24 -11.32
N ILE A 160 29.61 -2.94 -10.09
CA ILE A 160 29.81 -3.93 -9.03
C ILE A 160 28.49 -4.15 -8.28
N ILE A 161 28.07 -5.42 -8.18
CA ILE A 161 26.89 -5.81 -7.41
C ILE A 161 27.18 -5.63 -5.91
N GLN A 162 26.38 -4.85 -5.24
CA GLN A 162 26.50 -4.57 -3.82
C GLN A 162 25.81 -5.65 -2.98
N ASP A 163 26.39 -5.94 -1.81
CA ASP A 163 25.75 -6.79 -0.80
C ASP A 163 24.67 -5.99 -0.06
N VAL A 164 23.41 -6.24 -0.42
CA VAL A 164 22.24 -5.58 0.17
C VAL A 164 21.67 -6.29 1.39
N PHE A 165 22.24 -7.40 1.85
CA PHE A 165 21.86 -8.03 3.12
C PHE A 165 22.19 -7.12 4.31
N SER A 166 23.21 -6.27 4.15
CA SER A 166 23.49 -5.18 5.10
C SER A 166 22.96 -3.87 4.56
N MET A 167 22.10 -3.20 5.32
CA MET A 167 21.61 -1.84 5.00
C MET A 167 22.70 -0.77 5.08
N GLY A 168 23.83 -1.08 5.70
CA GLY A 168 24.99 -0.21 5.79
C GLY A 168 24.90 0.85 6.90
N PHE A 169 23.93 0.79 7.80
CA PHE A 169 23.76 1.75 8.89
C PHE A 169 24.87 1.64 9.96
N ASP A 170 25.44 2.77 10.31
CA ASP A 170 26.20 2.92 11.55
C ASP A 170 25.27 3.18 12.76
N ASN A 171 25.85 3.38 13.95
CA ASN A 171 25.06 3.61 15.14
C ASN A 171 24.34 4.98 15.12
N ASN A 172 24.92 6.01 14.52
CA ASN A 172 24.32 7.34 14.42
C ASN A 172 23.15 7.31 13.43
N ASP A 173 23.31 6.60 12.31
CA ASP A 173 22.22 6.38 11.35
C ASP A 173 21.02 5.69 12.01
N ARG A 174 21.28 4.62 12.77
CA ARG A 174 20.23 3.88 13.48
C ARG A 174 19.50 4.73 14.51
N MET A 175 20.24 5.57 15.24
CA MET A 175 19.64 6.50 16.19
C MET A 175 18.79 7.57 15.49
N THR A 176 19.28 8.15 14.40
CA THR A 176 18.57 9.16 13.63
C THR A 176 17.32 8.58 12.94
N MET A 177 17.41 7.36 12.41
CA MET A 177 16.26 6.62 11.86
C MET A 177 15.25 6.28 12.96
N GLY A 178 15.71 5.79 14.11
CA GLY A 178 14.84 5.52 15.27
C GLY A 178 14.09 6.77 15.73
N LYS A 179 14.79 7.92 15.79
CA LYS A 179 14.16 9.21 16.10
C LYS A 179 13.11 9.58 15.05
N LEU A 180 13.39 9.38 13.76
CA LEU A 180 12.43 9.64 12.69
C LEU A 180 11.15 8.81 12.86
N LEU A 181 11.28 7.52 13.12
CA LEU A 181 10.14 6.62 13.31
C LEU A 181 9.26 7.04 14.50
N MET A 182 9.89 7.54 15.59
CA MET A 182 9.19 7.98 16.80
C MET A 182 8.62 9.40 16.70
N THR A 183 9.07 10.22 15.75
CA THR A 183 8.63 11.62 15.62
C THR A 183 7.24 11.67 14.98
N PRO A 184 6.26 12.36 15.59
CA PRO A 184 4.93 12.51 14.99
C PRO A 184 4.99 13.14 13.59
N GLU A 185 4.18 12.66 12.67
CA GLU A 185 4.16 13.13 11.28
C GLU A 185 3.98 14.65 11.14
N LYS A 186 3.13 15.24 11.98
CA LYS A 186 2.91 16.71 11.98
C LYS A 186 4.17 17.56 12.22
N GLU A 187 5.19 16.98 12.86
CA GLU A 187 6.46 17.65 13.11
C GLU A 187 7.44 17.51 11.95
N LEU A 188 7.15 16.62 11.00
CA LEU A 188 7.96 16.36 9.82
C LEU A 188 7.52 17.19 8.62
N ASN A 189 6.35 17.83 8.69
CA ASN A 189 5.88 18.72 7.64
C ASN A 189 6.91 19.83 7.40
N TYR A 190 7.20 20.11 6.16
CA TYR A 190 8.15 21.13 5.72
C TYR A 190 9.64 20.80 5.90
N LEU A 191 9.99 19.62 6.43
CA LEU A 191 11.37 19.16 6.48
C LEU A 191 11.70 18.32 5.24
N THR A 192 12.94 18.46 4.79
CA THR A 192 13.53 17.61 3.78
C THR A 192 14.31 16.46 4.42
N ILE A 193 14.58 15.42 3.63
CA ILE A 193 15.43 14.30 4.07
C ILE A 193 16.84 14.84 4.46
N GLU A 194 17.40 15.74 3.65
CA GLU A 194 18.73 16.30 3.90
C GLU A 194 18.81 17.10 5.22
N GLU A 195 17.79 17.89 5.50
CA GLU A 195 17.74 18.67 6.77
C GLU A 195 17.69 17.76 7.99
N TRP A 196 17.00 16.64 7.91
CA TRP A 196 16.92 15.67 8.99
C TRP A 196 18.24 14.95 9.23
N PHE A 197 18.88 14.51 8.17
CA PHE A 197 20.13 13.73 8.22
C PHE A 197 21.39 14.59 8.11
N LYS A 198 21.29 15.93 8.26
CA LYS A 198 22.43 16.87 8.13
C LYS A 198 23.60 16.53 9.05
N ASP A 199 23.32 16.03 10.25
CA ASP A 199 24.31 15.68 11.27
C ASP A 199 24.76 14.21 11.15
N THR A 200 24.16 13.44 10.25
CA THR A 200 24.49 12.05 9.94
C THR A 200 24.65 11.83 8.43
N PRO A 201 25.61 12.52 7.77
CA PRO A 201 25.77 12.46 6.32
C PRO A 201 26.16 11.08 5.80
N HIS A 202 26.66 10.19 6.66
CA HIS A 202 26.94 8.80 6.35
C HIS A 202 25.69 8.07 5.83
N PHE A 203 24.51 8.43 6.32
CA PHE A 203 23.22 7.88 5.86
C PHE A 203 23.09 7.85 4.32
N PHE A 204 23.53 8.92 3.65
CA PHE A 204 23.46 9.03 2.19
C PHE A 204 24.47 8.18 1.42
N THR A 205 25.29 7.41 2.10
CA THR A 205 26.24 6.44 1.53
C THR A 205 25.84 4.99 1.78
N THR A 206 24.70 4.79 2.48
CA THR A 206 24.20 3.47 2.85
C THR A 206 23.50 2.77 1.68
N ASN A 207 23.52 1.44 1.68
CA ASN A 207 22.73 0.64 0.74
C ASN A 207 21.23 0.95 0.87
N PHE A 208 20.76 1.20 2.09
CA PHE A 208 19.37 1.60 2.33
C PHE A 208 19.00 2.86 1.55
N TRP A 209 19.80 3.94 1.65
CA TRP A 209 19.55 5.17 0.91
C TRP A 209 19.51 4.92 -0.60
N TYR A 210 20.50 4.22 -1.14
CA TYR A 210 20.56 3.94 -2.57
C TYR A 210 19.38 3.10 -3.06
N MET A 211 18.92 2.12 -2.27
CA MET A 211 17.75 1.32 -2.60
C MET A 211 16.48 2.18 -2.62
N TRP A 212 16.27 3.02 -1.60
CA TRP A 212 15.09 3.90 -1.53
C TRP A 212 15.10 4.96 -2.62
N GLN A 213 16.26 5.56 -2.87
CA GLN A 213 16.44 6.54 -3.93
C GLN A 213 16.13 5.94 -5.30
N THR A 214 16.59 4.75 -5.60
CA THR A 214 16.37 4.11 -6.91
C THR A 214 14.97 3.55 -7.07
N THR A 215 14.38 3.02 -6.01
CA THR A 215 13.06 2.38 -6.06
C THR A 215 11.93 3.42 -6.10
N PHE A 216 12.04 4.47 -5.30
CA PHE A 216 10.97 5.45 -5.08
C PHE A 216 11.31 6.86 -5.63
N ALA A 217 12.44 7.01 -6.31
CA ALA A 217 12.94 8.26 -6.85
C ALA A 217 13.14 9.38 -5.80
N PHE A 218 13.37 9.03 -4.53
CA PHE A 218 13.66 10.02 -3.49
C PHE A 218 14.94 10.78 -3.80
N GLN A 219 14.90 12.08 -3.54
CA GLN A 219 16.04 12.97 -3.58
C GLN A 219 16.30 13.54 -2.17
N LYS A 220 17.50 14.05 -1.92
CA LYS A 220 17.82 14.63 -0.61
C LYS A 220 16.86 15.75 -0.20
N TRP A 221 16.37 16.51 -1.18
CA TRP A 221 15.40 17.59 -1.01
C TRP A 221 13.94 17.11 -0.95
N SER A 222 13.68 15.80 -1.09
CA SER A 222 12.32 15.25 -1.00
C SER A 222 11.76 15.39 0.41
N SER A 223 10.43 15.39 0.51
CA SER A 223 9.71 15.51 1.79
C SER A 223 10.08 14.39 2.75
N LEU A 224 10.49 14.76 3.96
CA LEU A 224 10.78 13.83 5.04
C LEU A 224 9.51 13.10 5.51
N PHE A 225 8.38 13.76 5.48
CA PHE A 225 7.08 13.18 5.80
C PHE A 225 6.73 12.01 4.87
N GLU A 226 6.87 12.22 3.56
CA GLU A 226 6.64 11.16 2.58
C GLU A 226 7.66 10.03 2.74
N PHE A 227 8.93 10.38 2.89
CA PHE A 227 9.98 9.39 3.11
C PHE A 227 9.67 8.45 4.29
N LYS A 228 9.21 9.01 5.43
CA LYS A 228 8.80 8.21 6.58
C LYS A 228 7.65 7.24 6.25
N ARG A 229 6.70 7.66 5.41
CA ARG A 229 5.54 6.83 5.04
C ARG A 229 5.88 5.65 4.12
N TYR A 230 7.03 5.71 3.47
CA TYR A 230 7.53 4.63 2.62
C TYR A 230 8.43 3.63 3.36
N MET A 231 8.60 3.80 4.68
CA MET A 231 9.34 2.89 5.55
C MET A 231 8.42 2.00 6.36
#